data_c0ba77bfb0bc37fdfb29ecd6f5eed1ea
#
_entry.id   c0ba77bfb0bc37fdfb29ecd6f5eed1ea
#
_cell.length_a   1.000
_cell.length_b   1.000
_cell.length_c   1.000
_cell.angle_alpha   90.00
_cell.angle_beta   90.00
_cell.angle_gamma   90.00
#
_symmetry.space_group_name_H-M   'P 1'
#
loop_
_entity.id
_entity.type
_entity.pdbx_description
1 polymer ?
#
loop_
_entity_poly.entity_id
_entity_poly.type
_entity_poly.pdbx_seq_one_letter_code
_entity_poly.pdbx_strand_id
1 'polypeptide(L)'
;MPKIIKLVILTFFFSNLSIAQFGFSHEVGLITGPVAFQSDYGVRRDFKTNAGNTGFGIGLIHYLNFSYRADCNCYTPETYFNDHFKLRSELSYNKTNLEHFGKWVTPEKLAKSEDAQKLKSMKGSTAVTDIGMQLEFYPLSIRDFTATTGSWAPFVSLGAHYNFYAPTVYTNYGDGQLLTDDNIFPKYLTPSEGKKHGFSNDNGSTWSIVSSVGTRYKLTPLSDLIVDLRWQYYFSNWVDGLNPNPTLYPENKSNDWNVWLNFGYIYYLN
;
A
#
# COMPACT_ATOMS: atom_id res chain seq x y z
N MET A 1 -7.94 28.93 20.64
CA MET A 1 -7.63 28.93 19.18
C MET A 1 -7.73 27.58 18.43
N PRO A 2 -7.36 26.40 18.97
CA PRO A 2 -7.39 25.16 18.14
C PRO A 2 -8.80 24.65 17.78
N LYS A 3 -9.84 24.97 18.55
CA LYS A 3 -11.22 24.52 18.28
C LYS A 3 -11.86 25.23 17.08
N ILE A 4 -11.55 26.52 16.87
CA ILE A 4 -12.07 27.33 15.77
C ILE A 4 -11.44 26.89 14.44
N ILE A 5 -10.16 26.54 14.43
CA ILE A 5 -9.46 26.06 13.23
C ILE A 5 -10.04 24.71 12.79
N LYS A 6 -10.35 23.80 13.73
CA LYS A 6 -11.00 22.51 13.42
C LYS A 6 -12.41 22.70 12.86
N LEU A 7 -13.15 23.67 13.37
CA LEU A 7 -14.50 24.00 12.88
C LEU A 7 -14.45 24.60 11.47
N VAL A 8 -13.48 25.50 11.21
CA VAL A 8 -13.28 26.11 9.88
C VAL A 8 -12.84 25.06 8.84
N ILE A 9 -11.95 24.13 9.20
CA ILE A 9 -11.55 23.01 8.33
C ILE A 9 -12.76 22.10 8.06
N LEU A 10 -13.56 21.79 9.06
CA LEU A 10 -14.75 20.97 8.92
C LEU A 10 -15.81 21.63 8.02
N THR A 11 -16.06 22.94 8.19
CA THR A 11 -16.97 23.70 7.31
C THR A 11 -16.45 23.82 5.89
N PHE A 12 -15.13 23.92 5.69
CA PHE A 12 -14.54 23.94 4.34
C PHE A 12 -14.70 22.59 3.62
N PHE A 13 -14.65 21.47 4.33
CA PHE A 13 -14.93 20.14 3.78
C PHE A 13 -16.41 19.98 3.41
N PHE A 14 -17.34 20.51 4.19
CA PHE A 14 -18.77 20.40 3.90
C PHE A 14 -19.27 21.36 2.81
N SER A 15 -18.64 22.53 2.64
CA SER A 15 -19.03 23.46 1.57
C SER A 15 -18.70 22.96 0.16
N ASN A 16 -17.78 22.01 0.00
CA ASN A 16 -17.47 21.41 -1.29
C ASN A 16 -18.41 20.27 -1.71
N LEU A 17 -19.30 19.80 -0.83
CA LEU A 17 -20.35 18.82 -1.17
C LEU A 17 -21.46 19.40 -2.06
N SER A 18 -21.51 20.74 -2.20
CA SER A 18 -22.48 21.42 -3.08
C SER A 18 -22.06 21.44 -4.56
N ILE A 19 -20.90 20.91 -4.93
CA ILE A 19 -20.44 20.82 -6.34
C ILE A 19 -20.91 19.50 -7.00
N ALA A 20 -22.05 18.95 -6.56
CA ALA A 20 -22.73 17.86 -7.23
C ALA A 20 -23.25 18.22 -8.65
N GLN A 21 -22.95 19.44 -9.13
CA GLN A 21 -23.37 19.92 -10.45
C GLN A 21 -22.38 19.62 -11.58
N PHE A 22 -21.27 18.95 -11.33
CA PHE A 22 -20.30 18.58 -12.37
C PHE A 22 -20.55 17.20 -13.00
N GLY A 23 -21.79 16.74 -13.06
CA GLY A 23 -22.19 15.65 -13.97
C GLY A 23 -21.46 14.30 -13.85
N PHE A 24 -20.64 14.08 -12.79
CA PHE A 24 -19.98 12.81 -12.54
C PHE A 24 -20.63 12.09 -11.37
N SER A 25 -20.76 10.78 -11.46
CA SER A 25 -21.23 9.99 -10.34
C SER A 25 -20.07 9.68 -9.39
N HIS A 26 -20.37 9.68 -8.11
CA HIS A 26 -19.42 9.45 -7.03
C HIS A 26 -19.74 8.15 -6.31
N GLU A 27 -18.70 7.38 -6.04
CA GLU A 27 -18.79 6.14 -5.28
C GLU A 27 -17.78 6.20 -4.14
N VAL A 28 -18.15 5.69 -2.98
CA VAL A 28 -17.23 5.57 -1.82
C VAL A 28 -17.17 4.14 -1.35
N GLY A 29 -16.02 3.74 -0.84
CA GLY A 29 -15.87 2.36 -0.38
C GLY A 29 -14.81 2.22 0.69
N LEU A 30 -14.82 1.03 1.27
CA LEU A 30 -13.84 0.57 2.24
C LEU A 30 -13.17 -0.68 1.67
N ILE A 31 -11.85 -0.73 1.77
CA ILE A 31 -11.04 -1.90 1.42
C ILE A 31 -10.24 -2.38 2.62
N THR A 32 -9.97 -3.66 2.68
CA THR A 32 -9.17 -4.26 3.73
C THR A 32 -8.58 -5.60 3.29
N GLY A 33 -7.49 -6.04 3.92
CA GLY A 33 -6.93 -7.35 3.66
C GLY A 33 -5.46 -7.51 4.02
N PRO A 34 -4.90 -8.70 3.76
CA PRO A 34 -3.50 -8.99 4.04
C PRO A 34 -2.55 -8.26 3.09
N VAL A 35 -1.43 -7.79 3.66
CA VAL A 35 -0.34 -7.09 2.95
C VAL A 35 0.93 -7.89 3.14
N ALA A 36 1.47 -8.46 2.08
CA ALA A 36 2.78 -9.12 2.09
C ALA A 36 3.86 -8.11 1.69
N PHE A 37 4.82 -7.88 2.59
CA PHE A 37 5.87 -6.89 2.39
C PHE A 37 7.16 -7.58 1.94
N GLN A 38 7.74 -7.10 0.83
CA GLN A 38 9.04 -7.50 0.31
C GLN A 38 10.07 -6.43 0.65
N SER A 39 11.01 -6.81 1.50
CA SER A 39 11.95 -5.90 2.15
C SER A 39 13.33 -6.53 2.28
N ASP A 40 14.21 -5.89 3.03
CA ASP A 40 15.53 -6.42 3.36
C ASP A 40 15.48 -7.44 4.52
N TYR A 41 14.30 -7.68 5.10
CA TYR A 41 14.10 -8.78 6.02
C TYR A 41 13.92 -10.11 5.28
N GLY A 42 14.85 -11.05 5.53
CA GLY A 42 14.82 -12.38 4.96
C GLY A 42 15.43 -12.48 3.57
N VAL A 43 14.92 -13.40 2.78
CA VAL A 43 15.40 -13.66 1.42
C VAL A 43 14.32 -13.22 0.43
N ARG A 44 14.64 -12.23 -0.39
CA ARG A 44 13.75 -11.78 -1.47
C ARG A 44 13.38 -12.96 -2.38
N ARG A 45 12.14 -13.06 -2.82
CA ARG A 45 11.58 -14.15 -3.65
C ARG A 45 11.47 -15.51 -2.95
N ASP A 46 11.63 -15.57 -1.64
CA ASP A 46 11.33 -16.78 -0.86
C ASP A 46 9.91 -16.72 -0.29
N PHE A 47 9.12 -17.76 -0.58
CA PHE A 47 7.72 -17.83 -0.13
C PHE A 47 7.60 -17.76 1.40
N LYS A 48 8.51 -18.41 2.15
CA LYS A 48 8.47 -18.39 3.62
C LYS A 48 8.70 -17.00 4.18
N THR A 49 9.62 -16.24 3.56
CA THR A 49 9.87 -14.84 3.89
C THR A 49 8.64 -13.98 3.64
N ASN A 50 8.02 -14.11 2.48
CA ASN A 50 6.86 -13.31 2.10
C ASN A 50 5.63 -13.62 2.94
N ALA A 51 5.35 -14.89 3.18
CA ALA A 51 4.25 -15.33 4.03
C ALA A 51 4.46 -14.94 5.50
N GLY A 52 5.70 -14.97 5.98
CA GLY A 52 6.08 -14.56 7.35
C GLY A 52 6.01 -13.05 7.57
N ASN A 53 6.27 -12.25 6.53
CA ASN A 53 6.25 -10.79 6.55
C ASN A 53 4.92 -10.25 5.98
N THR A 54 3.81 -10.81 6.46
CA THR A 54 2.47 -10.41 6.08
C THR A 54 1.82 -9.64 7.22
N GLY A 55 1.31 -8.46 6.91
CA GLY A 55 0.56 -7.60 7.80
C GLY A 55 -0.88 -7.45 7.34
N PHE A 56 -1.49 -6.35 7.75
CA PHE A 56 -2.89 -6.05 7.46
C PHE A 56 -3.05 -4.57 7.10
N GLY A 57 -3.96 -4.30 6.16
CA GLY A 57 -4.27 -2.95 5.73
C GLY A 57 -5.76 -2.67 5.68
N ILE A 58 -6.07 -1.39 5.77
CA ILE A 58 -7.41 -0.83 5.62
C ILE A 58 -7.31 0.47 4.81
N GLY A 59 -8.31 0.75 3.97
CA GLY A 59 -8.32 1.96 3.15
C GLY A 59 -9.72 2.45 2.84
N LEU A 60 -9.82 3.76 2.72
CA LEU A 60 -10.98 4.46 2.16
C LEU A 60 -10.70 4.75 0.69
N ILE A 61 -11.66 4.44 -0.17
CA ILE A 61 -11.59 4.68 -1.59
C ILE A 61 -12.76 5.55 -2.04
N HIS A 62 -12.48 6.42 -2.98
CA HIS A 62 -13.48 7.25 -3.63
C HIS A 62 -13.30 7.12 -5.14
N TYR A 63 -14.38 6.89 -5.85
CA TYR A 63 -14.40 6.81 -7.30
C TYR A 63 -15.09 8.01 -7.91
N LEU A 64 -14.49 8.52 -8.96
CA LEU A 64 -15.12 9.41 -9.90
C LEU A 64 -15.42 8.60 -11.16
N ASN A 65 -16.71 8.43 -11.44
CA ASN A 65 -17.19 7.66 -12.58
C ASN A 65 -17.55 8.60 -13.73
N PHE A 66 -16.88 8.45 -14.86
CA PHE A 66 -17.06 9.28 -16.04
C PHE A 66 -18.25 8.86 -16.90
N SER A 67 -18.79 7.65 -16.73
CA SER A 67 -19.90 7.13 -17.54
C SER A 67 -21.26 7.78 -17.19
N TYR A 68 -21.36 8.36 -16.00
CA TYR A 68 -22.58 9.01 -15.53
C TYR A 68 -22.41 10.53 -15.60
N ARG A 69 -23.13 11.18 -16.51
CA ARG A 69 -23.33 12.62 -16.49
C ARG A 69 -24.79 12.89 -16.14
N ALA A 70 -25.01 13.68 -15.10
CA ALA A 70 -26.34 14.13 -14.67
C ALA A 70 -26.97 15.17 -15.61
N ASP A 71 -26.40 15.38 -16.79
CA ASP A 71 -26.98 16.26 -17.79
C ASP A 71 -28.19 15.57 -18.45
N CYS A 72 -29.37 16.08 -18.16
CA CYS A 72 -30.64 15.73 -18.86
C CYS A 72 -30.59 16.04 -20.37
N ASN A 73 -29.44 16.29 -20.93
CA ASN A 73 -29.25 16.60 -22.34
C ASN A 73 -28.92 15.30 -23.09
N CYS A 74 -29.90 14.82 -23.89
CA CYS A 74 -29.78 13.59 -24.68
C CYS A 74 -28.64 13.59 -25.72
N TYR A 75 -27.81 14.60 -25.76
CA TYR A 75 -26.73 14.82 -26.73
C TYR A 75 -25.30 14.65 -26.17
N THR A 76 -25.09 14.07 -24.98
CA THR A 76 -23.75 13.81 -24.53
C THR A 76 -23.19 12.60 -25.31
N PRO A 77 -22.19 12.77 -26.20
CA PRO A 77 -21.67 11.63 -26.96
C PRO A 77 -21.03 10.64 -26.00
N GLU A 78 -21.45 9.39 -26.11
CA GLU A 78 -20.81 8.28 -25.43
C GLU A 78 -19.38 8.17 -25.97
N THR A 79 -18.40 8.34 -25.09
CA THR A 79 -17.00 8.11 -25.45
C THR A 79 -16.55 6.78 -24.84
N TYR A 80 -15.69 6.06 -25.57
CA TYR A 80 -15.06 4.85 -25.06
C TYR A 80 -14.43 5.08 -23.69
N PHE A 81 -13.76 6.23 -23.50
CA PHE A 81 -13.14 6.59 -22.23
C PHE A 81 -14.15 6.63 -21.07
N ASN A 82 -15.30 7.26 -21.28
CA ASN A 82 -16.29 7.42 -20.21
C ASN A 82 -16.88 6.07 -19.76
N ASP A 83 -16.97 5.10 -20.67
CA ASP A 83 -17.56 3.79 -20.38
C ASP A 83 -16.56 2.74 -19.90
N HIS A 84 -15.25 3.04 -20.01
CA HIS A 84 -14.21 2.07 -19.69
C HIS A 84 -13.22 2.54 -18.61
N PHE A 85 -13.32 3.77 -18.12
CA PHE A 85 -12.39 4.29 -17.13
C PHE A 85 -13.10 4.86 -15.91
N LYS A 86 -12.48 4.65 -14.73
CA LYS A 86 -12.81 5.33 -13.47
C LYS A 86 -11.54 5.85 -12.82
N LEU A 87 -11.64 7.00 -12.16
CA LEU A 87 -10.57 7.51 -11.32
C LEU A 87 -10.83 7.12 -9.87
N ARG A 88 -9.92 6.34 -9.28
CA ARG A 88 -9.93 5.94 -7.87
C ARG A 88 -8.99 6.85 -7.10
N SER A 89 -9.50 7.55 -6.11
CA SER A 89 -8.72 8.24 -5.07
C SER A 89 -8.69 7.37 -3.82
N GLU A 90 -7.59 7.37 -3.11
CA GLU A 90 -7.40 6.47 -1.98
C GLU A 90 -6.67 7.14 -0.83
N LEU A 91 -7.12 6.82 0.39
CA LEU A 91 -6.41 7.02 1.65
C LEU A 91 -6.37 5.68 2.36
N SER A 92 -5.17 5.12 2.53
CA SER A 92 -5.03 3.81 3.16
C SER A 92 -3.91 3.77 4.20
N TYR A 93 -4.01 2.77 5.07
CA TYR A 93 -3.04 2.48 6.11
C TYR A 93 -2.78 0.99 6.16
N ASN A 94 -1.52 0.60 6.24
CA ASN A 94 -1.13 -0.77 6.48
C ASN A 94 -0.02 -0.86 7.52
N LYS A 95 0.01 -1.99 8.25
CA LYS A 95 1.07 -2.29 9.20
C LYS A 95 1.52 -3.73 9.04
N THR A 96 2.83 -3.91 8.91
CA THR A 96 3.46 -5.23 8.75
C THR A 96 4.56 -5.40 9.78
N ASN A 97 4.60 -6.56 10.43
CA ASN A 97 5.72 -6.99 11.25
C ASN A 97 6.72 -7.73 10.35
N LEU A 98 8.00 -7.51 10.59
CA LEU A 98 9.09 -7.95 9.72
C LEU A 98 10.09 -8.80 10.51
N GLU A 99 10.41 -9.98 9.98
CA GLU A 99 11.39 -10.90 10.54
C GLU A 99 12.24 -11.53 9.45
N HIS A 100 13.42 -11.98 9.84
CA HIS A 100 14.31 -12.74 8.94
C HIS A 100 13.88 -14.21 8.88
N PHE A 101 13.59 -14.67 7.67
CA PHE A 101 13.29 -16.07 7.32
C PHE A 101 14.24 -16.59 6.23
N GLY A 102 14.14 -17.90 5.96
CA GLY A 102 14.82 -18.53 4.83
C GLY A 102 16.23 -19.03 5.15
N LYS A 103 17.02 -19.21 4.10
CA LYS A 103 18.28 -19.98 4.14
C LYS A 103 19.39 -19.46 5.06
N TRP A 104 19.29 -18.20 5.49
CA TRP A 104 20.32 -17.59 6.34
C TRP A 104 20.10 -17.80 7.83
N VAL A 105 18.89 -18.18 8.23
CA VAL A 105 18.45 -18.35 9.62
C VAL A 105 17.88 -19.74 9.87
N THR A 106 18.43 -20.78 9.19
CA THR A 106 18.03 -22.16 9.41
C THR A 106 18.50 -22.66 10.78
N PRO A 107 17.84 -23.69 11.39
CA PRO A 107 18.24 -24.23 12.69
C PRO A 107 19.70 -24.63 12.76
N GLU A 108 20.26 -25.21 11.67
CA GLU A 108 21.66 -25.63 11.60
C GLU A 108 22.63 -24.42 11.65
N LYS A 109 22.25 -23.30 11.02
CA LYS A 109 23.05 -22.07 11.04
C LYS A 109 22.95 -21.37 12.38
N LEU A 110 21.77 -21.31 12.97
CA LEU A 110 21.56 -20.75 14.31
C LEU A 110 22.38 -21.48 15.39
N ALA A 111 22.58 -22.80 15.25
CA ALA A 111 23.39 -23.58 16.17
C ALA A 111 24.90 -23.36 16.00
N LYS A 112 25.37 -22.85 14.84
CA LYS A 112 26.80 -22.78 14.49
C LYS A 112 27.33 -21.35 14.34
N SER A 113 26.49 -20.35 14.17
CA SER A 113 26.89 -18.99 13.82
C SER A 113 26.16 -17.96 14.69
N GLU A 114 26.95 -17.20 15.42
CA GLU A 114 26.48 -16.03 16.18
C GLU A 114 25.85 -14.98 15.26
N ASP A 115 26.41 -14.75 14.08
CA ASP A 115 25.87 -13.84 13.08
C ASP A 115 24.47 -14.25 12.61
N ALA A 116 24.23 -15.57 12.46
CA ALA A 116 22.90 -16.06 12.12
C ALA A 116 21.89 -15.82 13.26
N GLN A 117 22.36 -15.94 14.52
CA GLN A 117 21.53 -15.64 15.70
C GLN A 117 21.22 -14.14 15.78
N LYS A 118 22.21 -13.25 15.57
CA LYS A 118 22.01 -11.80 15.50
C LYS A 118 21.00 -11.45 14.39
N LEU A 119 21.18 -12.02 13.19
CA LEU A 119 20.28 -11.79 12.08
C LEU A 119 18.84 -12.24 12.39
N LYS A 120 18.65 -13.43 12.96
CA LYS A 120 17.32 -13.93 13.34
C LYS A 120 16.67 -13.11 14.45
N SER A 121 17.47 -12.54 15.34
CA SER A 121 17.02 -11.72 16.46
C SER A 121 16.65 -10.30 16.03
N MET A 122 17.15 -9.83 14.88
CA MET A 122 16.73 -8.56 14.29
C MET A 122 15.30 -8.68 13.76
N LYS A 123 14.45 -7.78 14.22
CA LYS A 123 13.04 -7.70 13.88
C LYS A 123 12.67 -6.26 13.61
N GLY A 124 11.57 -6.08 12.92
CA GLY A 124 11.04 -4.76 12.67
C GLY A 124 9.53 -4.75 12.48
N SER A 125 9.03 -3.58 12.29
CA SER A 125 7.69 -3.35 11.77
C SER A 125 7.69 -2.08 10.94
N THR A 126 6.83 -2.02 9.96
CA THR A 126 6.58 -0.79 9.23
C THR A 126 5.09 -0.47 9.22
N ALA A 127 4.77 0.80 9.44
CA ALA A 127 3.45 1.35 9.29
C ALA A 127 3.49 2.35 8.13
N VAL A 128 2.64 2.15 7.13
CA VAL A 128 2.60 3.00 5.93
C VAL A 128 1.21 3.60 5.79
N THR A 129 1.16 4.92 5.64
CA THR A 129 -0.06 5.65 5.28
C THR A 129 0.10 6.17 3.85
N ASP A 130 -0.83 5.81 3.00
CA ASP A 130 -0.81 6.12 1.57
C ASP A 130 -1.92 7.10 1.23
N ILE A 131 -1.62 8.08 0.38
CA ILE A 131 -2.60 8.94 -0.27
C ILE A 131 -2.27 9.03 -1.75
N GLY A 132 -3.25 8.77 -2.62
CA GLY A 132 -2.97 8.80 -4.04
C GLY A 132 -4.17 8.53 -4.93
N MET A 133 -3.86 8.34 -6.21
CA MET A 133 -4.86 8.12 -7.25
C MET A 133 -4.42 7.01 -8.20
N GLN A 134 -5.39 6.27 -8.72
CA GLN A 134 -5.22 5.24 -9.72
C GLN A 134 -6.29 5.41 -10.81
N LEU A 135 -5.89 5.28 -12.05
CA LEU A 135 -6.82 5.15 -13.16
C LEU A 135 -7.12 3.67 -13.36
N GLU A 136 -8.39 3.29 -13.24
CA GLU A 136 -8.88 1.93 -13.48
C GLU A 136 -9.44 1.83 -14.90
N PHE A 137 -9.01 0.80 -15.62
CA PHE A 137 -9.51 0.43 -16.94
C PHE A 137 -10.36 -0.83 -16.84
N TYR A 138 -11.57 -0.75 -17.36
CA TYR A 138 -12.56 -1.83 -17.46
C TYR A 138 -12.67 -2.28 -18.92
N PRO A 139 -12.30 -3.51 -19.27
CA PRO A 139 -12.45 -4.01 -20.65
C PRO A 139 -13.91 -4.21 -21.05
N LEU A 140 -14.82 -4.30 -20.08
CA LEU A 140 -16.27 -4.41 -20.30
C LEU A 140 -16.95 -3.06 -19.99
N SER A 141 -18.12 -2.81 -20.60
CA SER A 141 -18.90 -1.60 -20.38
C SER A 141 -19.26 -1.42 -18.90
N ILE A 142 -18.92 -0.25 -18.35
CA ILE A 142 -19.29 0.14 -16.98
C ILE A 142 -20.80 0.35 -16.87
N ARG A 143 -21.45 0.81 -17.93
CA ARG A 143 -22.92 1.01 -17.98
C ARG A 143 -23.65 -0.31 -17.88
N ASP A 144 -23.25 -1.30 -18.68
CA ASP A 144 -23.86 -2.63 -18.64
C ASP A 144 -23.67 -3.29 -17.27
N PHE A 145 -22.48 -3.11 -16.69
CA PHE A 145 -22.18 -3.56 -15.33
C PHE A 145 -23.12 -2.90 -14.31
N THR A 146 -23.26 -1.57 -14.35
CA THR A 146 -24.08 -0.84 -13.37
C THR A 146 -25.56 -1.12 -13.52
N ALA A 147 -26.04 -1.43 -14.73
CA ALA A 147 -27.43 -1.73 -15.03
C ALA A 147 -27.87 -3.13 -14.57
N THR A 148 -26.93 -4.08 -14.39
CA THR A 148 -27.26 -5.49 -14.18
C THR A 148 -26.73 -6.00 -12.85
N THR A 149 -27.60 -6.20 -11.86
CA THR A 149 -27.26 -6.84 -10.59
C THR A 149 -26.76 -8.28 -10.82
N GLY A 150 -25.68 -8.68 -10.12
CA GLY A 150 -25.04 -9.98 -10.30
C GLY A 150 -23.97 -10.02 -11.39
N SER A 151 -23.76 -8.91 -12.11
CA SER A 151 -22.71 -8.80 -13.12
C SER A 151 -21.32 -8.67 -12.50
N TRP A 152 -20.28 -8.97 -13.32
CA TRP A 152 -18.88 -8.85 -12.97
C TRP A 152 -18.20 -7.83 -13.88
N ALA A 153 -17.32 -7.01 -13.29
CA ALA A 153 -16.51 -6.05 -14.03
C ALA A 153 -15.03 -6.23 -13.66
N PRO A 154 -14.28 -7.05 -14.43
CA PRO A 154 -12.83 -7.12 -14.28
C PRO A 154 -12.19 -5.77 -14.62
N PHE A 155 -11.07 -5.45 -13.94
CA PHE A 155 -10.33 -4.22 -14.21
C PHE A 155 -8.84 -4.40 -13.98
N VAL A 156 -8.08 -3.48 -14.56
CA VAL A 156 -6.68 -3.24 -14.25
C VAL A 156 -6.50 -1.78 -13.89
N SER A 157 -5.57 -1.47 -13.02
CA SER A 157 -5.28 -0.09 -12.64
C SER A 157 -3.81 0.25 -12.64
N LEU A 158 -3.53 1.53 -12.83
CA LEU A 158 -2.20 2.10 -12.68
C LEU A 158 -2.33 3.49 -12.04
N GLY A 159 -1.42 3.80 -11.12
CA GLY A 159 -1.41 5.08 -10.44
C GLY A 159 -0.18 5.35 -9.63
N ALA A 160 -0.24 6.43 -8.86
CA ALA A 160 0.83 6.85 -7.96
C ALA A 160 0.27 7.23 -6.59
N HIS A 161 1.00 6.85 -5.54
CA HIS A 161 0.70 7.23 -4.17
C HIS A 161 1.88 7.99 -3.56
N TYR A 162 1.57 8.93 -2.69
CA TYR A 162 2.52 9.52 -1.76
C TYR A 162 2.38 8.80 -0.42
N ASN A 163 3.49 8.34 0.12
CA ASN A 163 3.53 7.42 1.23
C ASN A 163 4.27 8.05 2.41
N PHE A 164 3.67 7.99 3.60
CA PHE A 164 4.31 8.28 4.87
C PHE A 164 4.59 6.96 5.56
N TYR A 165 5.85 6.68 5.89
CA TYR A 165 6.25 5.44 6.53
C TYR A 165 6.91 5.69 7.89
N ALA A 166 6.66 4.78 8.81
CA ALA A 166 7.20 4.79 10.16
C ALA A 166 7.76 3.40 10.47
N PRO A 167 9.05 3.14 10.17
CA PRO A 167 9.69 1.88 10.45
C PRO A 167 10.10 1.81 11.92
N THR A 168 10.14 0.60 12.45
CA THR A 168 10.73 0.30 13.75
C THR A 168 11.63 -0.92 13.60
N VAL A 169 12.90 -0.77 13.90
CA VAL A 169 13.90 -1.84 13.90
C VAL A 169 14.38 -2.07 15.31
N TYR A 170 14.42 -3.30 15.75
CA TYR A 170 14.91 -3.70 17.07
C TYR A 170 15.55 -5.10 17.02
N THR A 171 16.29 -5.46 18.06
CA THR A 171 16.86 -6.80 18.21
C THR A 171 16.50 -7.38 19.57
N ASN A 172 16.31 -8.71 19.59
CA ASN A 172 16.18 -9.47 20.84
C ASN A 172 17.47 -10.20 21.21
N TYR A 173 18.59 -9.89 20.53
CA TYR A 173 19.90 -10.48 20.82
C TYR A 173 20.58 -9.74 21.98
N GLY A 174 21.15 -10.48 22.91
CA GLY A 174 21.81 -9.89 24.08
C GLY A 174 20.85 -9.12 24.99
N ASP A 175 21.17 -7.88 25.26
CA ASP A 175 20.38 -6.96 26.08
C ASP A 175 19.24 -6.25 25.32
N GLY A 176 19.07 -6.56 24.05
CA GLY A 176 18.06 -5.95 23.20
C GLY A 176 18.34 -4.50 22.77
N GLN A 177 19.56 -4.00 22.96
CA GLN A 177 19.94 -2.66 22.54
C GLN A 177 20.42 -2.63 21.07
N LEU A 178 19.72 -1.88 20.25
CA LEU A 178 20.04 -1.67 18.82
C LEU A 178 21.34 -0.88 18.57
N LEU A 179 21.90 -0.22 19.56
CA LEU A 179 22.99 0.75 19.38
C LEU A 179 24.38 0.18 19.68
N THR A 180 24.49 -1.11 20.01
CA THR A 180 25.76 -1.76 20.27
C THR A 180 26.16 -2.64 19.09
N ASP A 181 27.39 -2.46 18.59
CA ASP A 181 27.94 -3.22 17.46
C ASP A 181 27.86 -4.75 17.69
N ASP A 182 27.84 -5.17 18.95
CA ASP A 182 27.79 -6.57 19.34
C ASP A 182 26.45 -7.24 19.16
N ASN A 183 25.36 -6.45 19.09
CA ASN A 183 23.98 -6.98 19.04
C ASN A 183 23.37 -6.99 17.65
N ILE A 184 24.02 -6.34 16.69
CA ILE A 184 23.51 -6.13 15.33
C ILE A 184 24.31 -6.99 14.36
N PHE A 185 23.63 -7.52 13.36
CA PHE A 185 24.29 -8.24 12.26
C PHE A 185 25.22 -7.28 11.50
N PRO A 186 26.50 -7.60 11.29
CA PRO A 186 27.53 -6.66 10.81
C PRO A 186 27.19 -5.94 9.49
N LYS A 187 26.42 -6.57 8.63
CA LYS A 187 25.94 -5.98 7.36
C LYS A 187 25.24 -4.63 7.58
N TYR A 188 24.47 -4.47 8.64
CA TYR A 188 23.69 -3.26 8.93
C TYR A 188 24.47 -2.20 9.73
N LEU A 189 25.69 -2.49 10.17
CA LEU A 189 26.55 -1.51 10.84
C LEU A 189 27.27 -0.58 9.87
N THR A 190 27.23 -0.87 8.57
CA THR A 190 27.89 -0.06 7.55
C THR A 190 27.09 1.19 7.22
N PRO A 191 27.76 2.34 6.99
CA PRO A 191 27.07 3.57 6.56
C PRO A 191 26.35 3.37 5.22
N SER A 192 25.13 3.88 5.10
CA SER A 192 24.33 3.79 3.89
C SER A 192 23.54 5.08 3.64
N GLU A 193 23.59 5.59 2.42
CA GLU A 193 22.82 6.76 1.93
C GLU A 193 22.81 7.96 2.90
N GLY A 194 23.98 8.29 3.45
CA GLY A 194 24.18 9.42 4.36
C GLY A 194 23.80 9.15 5.82
N LYS A 195 23.27 7.97 6.13
CA LYS A 195 23.07 7.52 7.53
C LYS A 195 24.29 6.76 8.04
N LYS A 196 24.52 6.82 9.36
CA LYS A 196 25.66 6.17 10.03
C LYS A 196 25.61 4.65 9.93
N HIS A 197 24.41 4.08 9.86
CA HIS A 197 24.15 2.63 9.84
C HIS A 197 23.16 2.29 8.73
N GLY A 198 23.15 1.05 8.28
CA GLY A 198 22.18 0.49 7.33
C GLY A 198 20.86 0.11 7.99
N PHE A 199 20.50 0.73 9.11
CA PHE A 199 19.17 0.66 9.74
C PHE A 199 18.78 2.03 10.29
N SER A 200 17.46 2.28 10.39
CA SER A 200 16.93 3.52 10.92
C SER A 200 15.49 3.34 11.43
N ASN A 201 15.17 4.05 12.51
CA ASN A 201 13.82 4.19 13.04
C ASN A 201 13.21 5.56 12.68
N ASP A 202 13.83 6.30 11.76
CA ASP A 202 13.34 7.61 11.35
C ASP A 202 12.11 7.46 10.46
N ASN A 203 11.07 8.23 10.77
CA ASN A 203 9.92 8.37 9.89
C ASN A 203 10.34 9.09 8.61
N GLY A 204 9.73 8.70 7.51
CA GLY A 204 10.00 9.30 6.21
C GLY A 204 8.79 9.34 5.31
N SER A 205 9.03 9.85 4.10
CA SER A 205 8.02 9.85 3.05
C SER A 205 8.66 9.59 1.70
N THR A 206 7.88 9.00 0.79
CA THR A 206 8.33 8.68 -0.57
C THR A 206 7.13 8.59 -1.51
N TRP A 207 7.39 8.59 -2.81
CA TRP A 207 6.41 8.21 -3.81
C TRP A 207 6.44 6.71 -4.06
N SER A 208 5.33 6.18 -4.58
CA SER A 208 5.27 4.83 -5.11
C SER A 208 4.44 4.77 -6.40
N ILE A 209 4.77 3.79 -7.24
CA ILE A 209 3.90 3.36 -8.33
C ILE A 209 3.04 2.23 -7.81
N VAL A 210 1.75 2.28 -8.16
CA VAL A 210 0.75 1.30 -7.74
C VAL A 210 0.06 0.76 -8.98
N SER A 211 -0.09 -0.56 -9.05
CA SER A 211 -0.91 -1.22 -10.06
C SER A 211 -1.77 -2.31 -9.41
N SER A 212 -2.97 -2.51 -9.93
CA SER A 212 -3.86 -3.56 -9.43
C SER A 212 -4.50 -4.32 -10.58
N VAL A 213 -4.84 -5.56 -10.31
CA VAL A 213 -5.74 -6.37 -11.13
C VAL A 213 -6.85 -6.88 -10.22
N GLY A 214 -8.10 -6.74 -10.65
CA GLY A 214 -9.21 -7.10 -9.80
C GLY A 214 -10.53 -7.23 -10.54
N THR A 215 -11.58 -7.38 -9.77
CA THR A 215 -12.94 -7.43 -10.29
C THR A 215 -13.91 -6.83 -9.29
N ARG A 216 -14.97 -6.24 -9.81
CA ARG A 216 -16.13 -5.81 -9.04
C ARG A 216 -17.31 -6.75 -9.31
N TYR A 217 -18.11 -6.97 -8.30
CA TYR A 217 -19.35 -7.73 -8.37
C TYR A 217 -20.52 -6.81 -7.98
N LYS A 218 -21.50 -6.66 -8.86
CA LYS A 218 -22.70 -5.84 -8.63
C LYS A 218 -23.62 -6.51 -7.63
N LEU A 219 -23.53 -6.10 -6.37
CA LEU A 219 -24.31 -6.72 -5.28
C LEU A 219 -25.74 -6.23 -5.25
N THR A 220 -25.93 -4.92 -5.36
CA THR A 220 -27.25 -4.25 -5.42
C THR A 220 -27.18 -3.11 -6.44
N PRO A 221 -28.33 -2.47 -6.81
CA PRO A 221 -28.28 -1.30 -7.67
C PRO A 221 -27.36 -0.18 -7.17
N LEU A 222 -27.13 -0.08 -5.85
CA LEU A 222 -26.35 0.99 -5.22
C LEU A 222 -25.05 0.50 -4.57
N SER A 223 -24.66 -0.76 -4.76
CA SER A 223 -23.45 -1.25 -4.11
C SER A 223 -22.77 -2.39 -4.85
N ASP A 224 -21.45 -2.43 -4.73
CA ASP A 224 -20.56 -3.46 -5.27
C ASP A 224 -19.68 -4.07 -4.19
N LEU A 225 -19.30 -5.32 -4.41
CA LEU A 225 -18.11 -5.91 -3.80
C LEU A 225 -16.91 -5.73 -4.72
N ILE A 226 -15.73 -5.54 -4.17
CA ILE A 226 -14.48 -5.49 -4.91
C ILE A 226 -13.48 -6.48 -4.33
N VAL A 227 -12.75 -7.15 -5.21
CA VAL A 227 -11.55 -7.93 -4.86
C VAL A 227 -10.46 -7.52 -5.83
N ASP A 228 -9.32 -7.08 -5.31
CA ASP A 228 -8.16 -6.75 -6.14
C ASP A 228 -6.85 -7.23 -5.51
N LEU A 229 -5.90 -7.57 -6.36
CA LEU A 229 -4.51 -7.82 -6.00
C LEU A 229 -3.72 -6.60 -6.44
N ARG A 230 -3.18 -5.87 -5.46
CA ARG A 230 -2.39 -4.68 -5.66
C ARG A 230 -0.92 -4.99 -5.53
N TRP A 231 -0.12 -4.43 -6.41
CA TRP A 231 1.32 -4.33 -6.29
C TRP A 231 1.72 -2.86 -6.15
N GLN A 232 2.57 -2.56 -5.17
CA GLN A 232 3.04 -1.21 -4.87
C GLN A 232 4.56 -1.21 -4.71
N TYR A 233 5.26 -0.41 -5.53
CA TYR A 233 6.71 -0.26 -5.52
C TYR A 233 7.09 1.11 -5.01
N TYR A 234 7.84 1.18 -3.91
CA TYR A 234 8.29 2.41 -3.27
C TYR A 234 9.59 2.92 -3.91
N PHE A 235 9.76 4.25 -3.99
CA PHE A 235 11.00 4.87 -4.46
C PHE A 235 11.98 5.12 -3.30
N SER A 236 11.92 4.32 -2.27
CA SER A 236 12.82 4.32 -1.13
C SER A 236 13.08 2.91 -0.65
N ASN A 237 14.30 2.66 -0.18
CA ASN A 237 14.69 1.42 0.47
C ASN A 237 14.71 1.56 2.01
N TRP A 238 14.08 2.60 2.56
CA TRP A 238 13.97 2.85 4.00
C TRP A 238 12.59 2.58 4.57
N VAL A 239 11.67 2.04 3.77
CA VAL A 239 10.29 1.84 4.19
C VAL A 239 10.18 0.75 5.25
N ASP A 240 11.07 -0.24 5.21
CA ASP A 240 11.18 -1.30 6.21
C ASP A 240 12.15 -0.97 7.36
N GLY A 241 12.90 0.14 7.25
CA GLY A 241 13.91 0.58 8.21
C GLY A 241 15.28 -0.05 8.01
N LEU A 242 15.49 -0.93 7.04
CA LEU A 242 16.79 -1.51 6.67
C LEU A 242 17.21 -1.04 5.29
N ASN A 243 18.46 -0.61 5.17
CA ASN A 243 19.05 -0.26 3.87
C ASN A 243 20.58 -0.43 3.99
N PRO A 244 21.10 -1.65 3.98
CA PRO A 244 22.52 -1.88 4.01
C PRO A 244 23.19 -1.36 2.75
N ASN A 245 24.43 -0.92 2.87
CA ASN A 245 25.19 -0.24 1.82
C ASN A 245 25.17 -1.04 0.50
N PRO A 246 24.54 -0.53 -0.58
CA PRO A 246 24.37 -1.27 -1.83
C PRO A 246 25.67 -1.46 -2.63
N THR A 247 26.73 -0.70 -2.29
CA THR A 247 28.06 -0.86 -2.89
C THR A 247 28.78 -2.07 -2.30
N LEU A 248 28.62 -2.30 -1.00
CA LEU A 248 29.21 -3.44 -0.28
C LEU A 248 28.34 -4.70 -0.42
N TYR A 249 27.02 -4.51 -0.52
CA TYR A 249 26.02 -5.58 -0.56
C TYR A 249 25.13 -5.43 -1.79
N PRO A 250 25.63 -5.82 -2.99
CA PRO A 250 24.91 -5.60 -4.26
C PRO A 250 23.54 -6.28 -4.35
N GLU A 251 23.26 -7.28 -3.52
CA GLU A 251 21.97 -7.93 -3.41
C GLU A 251 20.85 -7.01 -2.91
N ASN A 252 21.21 -5.88 -2.26
CA ASN A 252 20.28 -4.91 -1.70
C ASN A 252 19.98 -3.70 -2.59
N LYS A 253 20.19 -3.82 -3.91
CA LYS A 253 19.93 -2.70 -4.85
C LYS A 253 18.47 -2.43 -5.14
N SER A 254 17.56 -3.28 -4.71
CA SER A 254 16.14 -3.15 -5.04
C SER A 254 15.38 -2.50 -3.91
N ASN A 255 14.64 -1.44 -4.21
CA ASN A 255 13.73 -0.79 -3.26
C ASN A 255 12.67 -1.76 -2.73
N ASP A 256 12.04 -1.34 -1.66
CA ASP A 256 10.93 -2.04 -1.03
C ASP A 256 9.67 -2.04 -1.91
N TRP A 257 8.86 -3.07 -1.76
CA TRP A 257 7.56 -3.18 -2.39
C TRP A 257 6.62 -4.07 -1.59
N ASN A 258 5.34 -3.96 -1.82
CA ASN A 258 4.36 -4.84 -1.21
C ASN A 258 3.34 -5.38 -2.22
N VAL A 259 2.68 -6.45 -1.81
CA VAL A 259 1.48 -6.98 -2.47
C VAL A 259 0.35 -6.99 -1.46
N TRP A 260 -0.76 -6.39 -1.83
CA TRP A 260 -1.95 -6.30 -1.00
C TRP A 260 -3.14 -6.98 -1.68
N LEU A 261 -3.69 -8.01 -1.05
CA LEU A 261 -4.95 -8.60 -1.48
C LEU A 261 -6.10 -7.86 -0.78
N ASN A 262 -6.82 -7.06 -1.53
CA ASN A 262 -7.92 -6.24 -1.04
C ASN A 262 -9.27 -6.94 -1.22
N PHE A 263 -10.09 -6.83 -0.19
CA PHE A 263 -11.51 -7.09 -0.21
C PHE A 263 -12.23 -5.82 0.20
N GLY A 264 -13.29 -5.44 -0.51
CA GLY A 264 -13.97 -4.19 -0.18
C GLY A 264 -15.44 -4.15 -0.56
N TYR A 265 -16.07 -3.12 -0.03
CA TYR A 265 -17.45 -2.76 -0.32
C TYR A 265 -17.51 -1.33 -0.79
N ILE A 266 -18.24 -1.09 -1.88
CA ILE A 266 -18.38 0.21 -2.52
C ILE A 266 -19.86 0.57 -2.52
N TYR A 267 -20.16 1.82 -2.18
CA TYR A 267 -21.50 2.38 -2.19
C TYR A 267 -21.59 3.58 -3.15
N TYR A 268 -22.67 3.67 -3.91
CA TYR A 268 -22.94 4.74 -4.85
C TYR A 268 -23.65 5.88 -4.13
N LEU A 269 -23.13 7.10 -4.25
CA LEU A 269 -23.66 8.26 -3.54
C LEU A 269 -24.85 8.94 -4.24
N ASN A 270 -25.14 8.57 -5.48
CA ASN A 270 -26.20 9.21 -6.30
C ASN A 270 -27.29 8.23 -6.67
#